data_84f39ac8b08d698d8ed153c8de4f09ff
#
_entry.id   84f39ac8b08d698d8ed153c8de4f09ff
#
_cell.length_a   1.000
_cell.length_b   1.000
_cell.length_c   1.000
_cell.angle_alpha   90.00
_cell.angle_beta   90.00
_cell.angle_gamma   90.00
#
_symmetry.space_group_name_H-M   'P 1'
#
loop_
_entity.id
_entity.type
_entity.pdbx_description
1 polymer ?
#
loop_
_entity_poly.entity_id
_entity_poly.type
_entity_poly.pdbx_seq_one_letter_code
_entity_poly.pdbx_strand_id
1 'polypeptide(L)'
;MDTIASLFSFITWPVSWVIVQFHKVYGAIFGPDTGWAWGLSIVSLVVLIRICLIPLFVKQIKSTRNMQALQPKMKAIQERYKSDKQRQSEEMMKLYKETGTNPLSSCLPILAQSPFFFALYHVLSSIASGKEIGVIDGPLLASARQAHIFGAPLASKFTDSAAEVAALDASLTSVRIVTAVMIVMMSASQFFTQRQLMMKNVDLSVKTPYMQQQKMLMYIFPVIFAVMGVNFPVGVLVYWLTTNVWTMGQQMYVINQNPTPGSKAQDSYLQRLLKSITQHEEVRGRRRKTIVKVIVAKGSDRNENERRFFAGLTKAGFAAQADGTVIKSDTIVADAEGGPAAKRQQPKRQTKAQRQAAAAQHAMAKDTEEASEPAVEEAPTTSLEKKPQGSAKAAAEEEPKGEAQSEAQGDKPARPRANSGGSRQQGKSGQRKGQQRPKHPSSKK
;
A
#
# COMPACT_ATOMS: atom_id res chain seq x y z
N MET A 1 -5.30 -2.04 -28.21
CA MET A 1 -6.24 -1.81 -27.09
C MET A 1 -7.57 -2.51 -27.29
N ASP A 2 -7.95 -2.75 -28.51
CA ASP A 2 -9.26 -3.34 -28.89
C ASP A 2 -9.48 -4.76 -28.34
N THR A 3 -8.43 -5.58 -28.27
CA THR A 3 -8.51 -6.95 -27.71
C THR A 3 -8.84 -6.97 -26.21
N ILE A 4 -8.33 -6.00 -25.44
CA ILE A 4 -8.66 -5.87 -24.00
C ILE A 4 -10.05 -5.27 -23.84
N ALA A 5 -10.42 -4.32 -24.69
CA ALA A 5 -11.76 -3.72 -24.70
C ALA A 5 -12.85 -4.75 -25.04
N SER A 6 -12.61 -5.65 -25.98
CA SER A 6 -13.54 -6.73 -26.33
C SER A 6 -13.74 -7.74 -25.20
N LEU A 7 -12.69 -8.01 -24.39
CA LEU A 7 -12.79 -8.89 -23.23
C LEU A 7 -13.74 -8.34 -22.16
N PHE A 8 -13.87 -7.00 -22.06
CA PHE A 8 -14.77 -6.34 -21.11
C PHE A 8 -16.04 -5.77 -21.75
N SER A 9 -16.36 -6.15 -22.98
CA SER A 9 -17.55 -5.69 -23.72
C SER A 9 -18.87 -5.97 -22.96
N PHE A 10 -18.94 -7.08 -22.23
CA PHE A 10 -20.09 -7.43 -21.41
C PHE A 10 -20.36 -6.42 -20.26
N ILE A 11 -19.34 -5.67 -19.80
CA ILE A 11 -19.48 -4.60 -18.78
C ILE A 11 -19.75 -3.25 -19.47
N THR A 12 -19.33 -3.08 -20.72
CA THR A 12 -19.48 -1.82 -21.47
C THR A 12 -20.95 -1.44 -21.63
N TRP A 13 -21.81 -2.42 -21.94
CA TRP A 13 -23.24 -2.18 -22.08
C TRP A 13 -23.90 -1.66 -20.77
N PRO A 14 -23.76 -2.34 -19.61
CA PRO A 14 -24.29 -1.80 -18.36
C PRO A 14 -23.71 -0.42 -17.98
N VAL A 15 -22.43 -0.19 -18.23
CA VAL A 15 -21.75 1.10 -17.94
C VAL A 15 -22.39 2.21 -18.79
N SER A 16 -22.52 2.02 -20.10
CA SER A 16 -23.17 3.00 -21.00
C SER A 16 -24.63 3.23 -20.61
N TRP A 17 -25.36 2.16 -20.28
CA TRP A 17 -26.76 2.26 -19.84
C TRP A 17 -26.90 3.10 -18.56
N VAL A 18 -26.07 2.88 -17.55
CA VAL A 18 -26.10 3.66 -16.31
C VAL A 18 -25.76 5.12 -16.57
N ILE A 19 -24.76 5.42 -17.43
CA ILE A 19 -24.46 6.81 -17.82
C ILE A 19 -25.70 7.46 -18.42
N VAL A 20 -26.38 6.80 -19.35
CA VAL A 20 -27.58 7.33 -20.03
C VAL A 20 -28.73 7.53 -19.04
N GLN A 21 -28.92 6.64 -18.04
CA GLN A 21 -29.95 6.87 -17.03
C GLN A 21 -29.67 8.13 -16.19
N PHE A 22 -28.43 8.33 -15.74
CA PHE A 22 -28.05 9.56 -15.05
C PHE A 22 -28.17 10.79 -15.97
N HIS A 23 -27.78 10.64 -17.25
CA HIS A 23 -27.90 11.71 -18.23
C HIS A 23 -29.36 12.13 -18.45
N LYS A 24 -30.33 11.21 -18.48
CA LYS A 24 -31.77 11.56 -18.54
C LYS A 24 -32.19 12.40 -17.35
N VAL A 25 -31.71 12.07 -16.13
CA VAL A 25 -32.03 12.83 -14.92
C VAL A 25 -31.41 14.23 -14.97
N TYR A 26 -30.10 14.31 -15.24
CA TYR A 26 -29.38 15.59 -15.27
C TYR A 26 -29.74 16.42 -16.52
N GLY A 27 -30.06 15.79 -17.63
CA GLY A 27 -30.52 16.45 -18.84
C GLY A 27 -31.87 17.15 -18.65
N ALA A 28 -32.77 16.56 -17.84
CA ALA A 28 -34.03 17.22 -17.48
C ALA A 28 -33.81 18.46 -16.60
N ILE A 29 -32.71 18.56 -15.85
CA ILE A 29 -32.42 19.68 -14.95
C ILE A 29 -31.58 20.77 -15.65
N PHE A 30 -30.52 20.35 -16.34
CA PHE A 30 -29.51 21.26 -16.90
C PHE A 30 -29.61 21.43 -18.43
N GLY A 31 -30.48 20.66 -19.09
CA GLY A 31 -30.51 20.49 -20.53
C GLY A 31 -29.71 19.29 -21.02
N PRO A 32 -30.23 18.52 -22.03
CA PRO A 32 -29.64 17.25 -22.46
C PRO A 32 -28.27 17.42 -23.13
N ASP A 33 -28.03 18.53 -23.80
CA ASP A 33 -26.80 18.76 -24.58
C ASP A 33 -25.73 19.51 -23.77
N THR A 34 -25.93 19.65 -22.46
CA THR A 34 -24.99 20.39 -21.62
C THR A 34 -23.85 19.50 -21.08
N GLY A 35 -22.66 20.09 -20.95
CA GLY A 35 -21.52 19.41 -20.30
C GLY A 35 -21.78 19.07 -18.84
N TRP A 36 -22.65 19.81 -18.16
CA TRP A 36 -23.07 19.50 -16.79
C TRP A 36 -23.88 18.21 -16.73
N ALA A 37 -24.82 17.99 -17.67
CA ALA A 37 -25.60 16.75 -17.71
C ALA A 37 -24.68 15.53 -17.94
N TRP A 38 -23.81 15.59 -18.92
CA TRP A 38 -22.88 14.51 -19.21
C TRP A 38 -21.79 14.36 -18.15
N GLY A 39 -21.19 15.46 -17.69
CA GLY A 39 -20.14 15.45 -16.66
C GLY A 39 -20.64 14.88 -15.33
N LEU A 40 -21.81 15.30 -14.85
CA LEU A 40 -22.40 14.77 -13.64
C LEU A 40 -22.84 13.31 -13.79
N SER A 41 -23.20 12.87 -14.99
CA SER A 41 -23.51 11.46 -15.25
C SER A 41 -22.26 10.58 -15.09
N ILE A 42 -21.11 11.03 -15.61
CA ILE A 42 -19.83 10.36 -15.40
C ILE A 42 -19.48 10.33 -13.90
N VAL A 43 -19.58 11.47 -13.21
CA VAL A 43 -19.34 11.57 -11.77
C VAL A 43 -20.23 10.60 -10.98
N SER A 44 -21.52 10.57 -11.27
CA SER A 44 -22.51 9.73 -10.57
C SER A 44 -22.26 8.23 -10.81
N LEU A 45 -21.89 7.83 -12.02
CA LEU A 45 -21.48 6.47 -12.31
C LEU A 45 -20.26 6.06 -11.46
N VAL A 46 -19.23 6.93 -11.39
CA VAL A 46 -18.04 6.67 -10.58
C VAL A 46 -18.42 6.48 -9.11
N VAL A 47 -19.23 7.38 -8.57
CA VAL A 47 -19.72 7.32 -7.19
C VAL A 47 -20.50 6.03 -6.94
N LEU A 48 -21.39 5.66 -7.85
CA LEU A 48 -22.18 4.42 -7.77
C LEU A 48 -21.28 3.17 -7.70
N ILE A 49 -20.33 3.04 -8.62
CA ILE A 49 -19.36 1.93 -8.63
C ILE A 49 -18.58 1.90 -7.32
N ARG A 50 -18.13 3.05 -6.82
CA ARG A 50 -17.38 3.14 -5.57
C ARG A 50 -18.20 2.72 -4.35
N ILE A 51 -19.48 3.08 -4.31
CA ILE A 51 -20.40 2.65 -3.25
C ILE A 51 -20.58 1.13 -3.29
N CYS A 52 -20.84 0.57 -4.46
CA CYS A 52 -20.97 -0.89 -4.63
C CYS A 52 -19.71 -1.65 -4.21
N LEU A 53 -18.52 -1.06 -4.41
CA LEU A 53 -17.25 -1.67 -4.04
C LEU A 53 -16.82 -1.43 -2.58
N ILE A 54 -17.56 -0.65 -1.77
CA ILE A 54 -17.22 -0.40 -0.35
C ILE A 54 -16.96 -1.70 0.44
N PRO A 55 -17.80 -2.77 0.37
CA PRO A 55 -17.54 -4.00 1.12
C PRO A 55 -16.21 -4.65 0.77
N LEU A 56 -15.84 -4.62 -0.51
CA LEU A 56 -14.55 -5.14 -0.99
C LEU A 56 -13.38 -4.32 -0.45
N PHE A 57 -13.48 -2.98 -0.51
CA PHE A 57 -12.45 -2.09 0.03
C PHE A 57 -12.26 -2.23 1.54
N VAL A 58 -13.34 -2.45 2.30
CA VAL A 58 -13.25 -2.70 3.75
C VAL A 58 -12.46 -3.97 4.04
N LYS A 59 -12.72 -5.08 3.32
CA LYS A 59 -11.97 -6.33 3.45
C LYS A 59 -10.48 -6.13 3.12
N GLN A 60 -10.20 -5.41 2.05
CA GLN A 60 -8.86 -5.09 1.61
C GLN A 60 -8.09 -4.25 2.62
N ILE A 61 -8.68 -3.18 3.16
CA ILE A 61 -8.05 -2.33 4.17
C ILE A 61 -7.65 -3.18 5.39
N LYS A 62 -8.52 -4.11 5.82
CA LYS A 62 -8.21 -5.04 6.90
C LYS A 62 -7.01 -5.92 6.56
N SER A 63 -6.94 -6.45 5.34
CA SER A 63 -5.83 -7.29 4.87
C SER A 63 -4.52 -6.51 4.77
N THR A 64 -4.54 -5.30 4.21
CA THR A 64 -3.37 -4.41 4.13
C THR A 64 -2.83 -4.05 5.52
N ARG A 65 -3.69 -3.82 6.50
CA ARG A 65 -3.28 -3.59 7.90
C ARG A 65 -2.60 -4.81 8.52
N ASN A 66 -3.14 -6.01 8.29
CA ASN A 66 -2.51 -7.24 8.76
C ASN A 66 -1.10 -7.38 8.16
N MET A 67 -0.95 -7.11 6.86
CA MET A 67 0.35 -7.09 6.19
C MET A 67 1.31 -6.06 6.81
N GLN A 68 0.83 -4.84 7.11
CA GLN A 68 1.66 -3.81 7.75
C GLN A 68 2.08 -4.20 9.17
N ALA A 69 1.23 -4.91 9.92
CA ALA A 69 1.59 -5.43 11.24
C ALA A 69 2.70 -6.49 11.20
N LEU A 70 2.89 -7.16 10.04
CA LEU A 70 3.96 -8.15 9.85
C LEU A 70 5.30 -7.55 9.42
N GLN A 71 5.36 -6.25 9.09
CA GLN A 71 6.59 -5.61 8.60
C GLN A 71 7.81 -5.83 9.48
N PRO A 72 7.75 -5.72 10.84
CA PRO A 72 8.91 -5.98 11.68
C PRO A 72 9.41 -7.44 11.58
N LYS A 73 8.50 -8.42 11.50
CA LYS A 73 8.86 -9.83 11.30
C LYS A 73 9.48 -10.07 9.93
N MET A 74 8.91 -9.46 8.89
CA MET A 74 9.45 -9.50 7.52
C MET A 74 10.86 -8.93 7.46
N LYS A 75 11.10 -7.80 8.15
CA LYS A 75 12.43 -7.20 8.24
C LYS A 75 13.42 -8.12 8.93
N ALA A 76 13.06 -8.76 10.03
CA ALA A 76 13.91 -9.73 10.73
C ALA A 76 14.30 -10.91 9.83
N ILE A 77 13.36 -11.45 9.02
CA ILE A 77 13.66 -12.49 8.03
C ILE A 77 14.60 -11.97 6.95
N GLN A 78 14.37 -10.76 6.43
CA GLN A 78 15.24 -10.14 5.41
C GLN A 78 16.66 -9.91 5.92
N GLU A 79 16.82 -9.52 7.16
CA GLU A 79 18.14 -9.33 7.79
C GLU A 79 18.83 -10.68 8.07
N ARG A 80 18.07 -11.68 8.54
CA ARG A 80 18.59 -13.02 8.86
C ARG A 80 19.10 -13.77 7.64
N TYR A 81 18.36 -13.68 6.52
CA TYR A 81 18.67 -14.40 5.27
C TYR A 81 19.15 -13.45 4.17
N LYS A 82 19.95 -12.45 4.51
CA LYS A 82 20.41 -11.40 3.60
C LYS A 82 21.20 -11.93 2.41
N SER A 83 22.01 -12.98 2.63
CA SER A 83 22.86 -13.65 1.63
C SER A 83 22.13 -14.76 0.85
N ASP A 84 21.04 -15.31 1.39
CA ASP A 84 20.27 -16.40 0.79
C ASP A 84 18.86 -15.94 0.41
N LYS A 85 18.71 -15.52 -0.85
CA LYS A 85 17.44 -15.00 -1.39
C LYS A 85 16.36 -16.06 -1.52
N GLN A 86 16.74 -17.31 -1.76
CA GLN A 86 15.80 -18.41 -1.87
C GLN A 86 15.18 -18.70 -0.52
N ARG A 87 16.00 -18.92 0.49
CA ARG A 87 15.57 -19.19 1.87
C ARG A 87 14.79 -18.01 2.46
N GLN A 88 15.20 -16.77 2.13
CA GLN A 88 14.45 -15.56 2.49
C GLN A 88 13.04 -15.60 1.93
N SER A 89 12.85 -15.98 0.66
CA SER A 89 11.54 -16.09 0.02
C SER A 89 10.68 -17.19 0.64
N GLU A 90 11.26 -18.35 0.94
CA GLU A 90 10.58 -19.48 1.59
C GLU A 90 10.08 -19.10 3.00
N GLU A 91 10.93 -18.50 3.83
CA GLU A 91 10.55 -18.06 5.17
C GLU A 91 9.53 -16.92 5.16
N MET A 92 9.60 -16.03 4.18
CA MET A 92 8.59 -15.00 3.96
C MET A 92 7.23 -15.63 3.60
N MET A 93 7.22 -16.62 2.70
CA MET A 93 6.00 -17.33 2.31
C MET A 93 5.42 -18.13 3.49
N LYS A 94 6.29 -18.75 4.31
CA LYS A 94 5.90 -19.45 5.54
C LYS A 94 5.24 -18.49 6.53
N LEU A 95 5.84 -17.30 6.77
CA LEU A 95 5.26 -16.26 7.62
C LEU A 95 3.87 -15.85 7.14
N TYR A 96 3.66 -15.68 5.82
CA TYR A 96 2.34 -15.35 5.27
C TYR A 96 1.31 -16.46 5.50
N LYS A 97 1.70 -17.72 5.33
CA LYS A 97 0.84 -18.88 5.59
C LYS A 97 0.46 -18.98 7.07
N GLU A 98 1.42 -18.86 7.98
CA GLU A 98 1.21 -18.94 9.44
C GLU A 98 0.29 -17.83 9.94
N THR A 99 0.39 -16.65 9.37
CA THR A 99 -0.42 -15.48 9.78
C THR A 99 -1.73 -15.34 9.01
N GLY A 100 -2.02 -16.25 8.07
CA GLY A 100 -3.20 -16.18 7.22
C GLY A 100 -3.28 -14.91 6.37
N THR A 101 -2.13 -14.30 6.04
CA THR A 101 -2.06 -13.09 5.21
C THR A 101 -1.68 -13.43 3.78
N ASN A 102 -2.33 -12.76 2.82
CA ASN A 102 -2.03 -12.92 1.42
C ASN A 102 -1.29 -11.67 0.89
N PRO A 103 -0.05 -11.82 0.36
CA PRO A 103 0.69 -10.68 -0.19
C PRO A 103 -0.02 -10.01 -1.38
N LEU A 104 -0.83 -10.75 -2.13
CA LEU A 104 -1.62 -10.22 -3.25
C LEU A 104 -2.82 -9.36 -2.82
N SER A 105 -3.17 -9.35 -1.53
CA SER A 105 -4.30 -8.56 -1.04
C SER A 105 -4.11 -7.04 -1.19
N SER A 106 -2.87 -6.58 -1.29
CA SER A 106 -2.55 -5.17 -1.51
C SER A 106 -2.84 -4.71 -2.95
N CYS A 107 -2.77 -5.61 -3.93
CA CYS A 107 -3.07 -5.30 -5.34
C CYS A 107 -4.52 -5.66 -5.74
N LEU A 108 -5.26 -6.34 -4.87
CA LEU A 108 -6.66 -6.75 -5.13
C LEU A 108 -7.58 -5.59 -5.58
N PRO A 109 -7.44 -4.33 -5.08
CA PRO A 109 -8.26 -3.21 -5.57
C PRO A 109 -8.04 -2.91 -7.04
N ILE A 110 -6.77 -2.95 -7.46
CA ILE A 110 -6.41 -2.67 -8.85
C ILE A 110 -7.07 -3.71 -9.74
N LEU A 111 -7.00 -4.99 -9.35
CA LEU A 111 -7.62 -6.09 -10.09
C LEU A 111 -9.16 -5.98 -10.10
N ALA A 112 -9.77 -5.63 -8.98
CA ALA A 112 -11.23 -5.49 -8.88
C ALA A 112 -11.76 -4.24 -9.61
N GLN A 113 -10.97 -3.16 -9.65
CA GLN A 113 -11.33 -1.90 -10.32
C GLN A 113 -11.08 -1.95 -11.83
N SER A 114 -10.10 -2.78 -12.30
CA SER A 114 -9.66 -2.77 -13.69
C SER A 114 -10.78 -3.05 -14.71
N PRO A 115 -11.73 -3.99 -14.52
CA PRO A 115 -12.80 -4.20 -15.47
C PRO A 115 -13.67 -2.95 -15.66
N PHE A 116 -14.04 -2.29 -14.57
CA PHE A 116 -14.84 -1.06 -14.62
C PHE A 116 -14.05 0.11 -15.24
N PHE A 117 -12.75 0.19 -14.95
CA PHE A 117 -11.88 1.19 -15.55
C PHE A 117 -11.80 1.01 -17.07
N PHE A 118 -11.50 -0.19 -17.54
CA PHE A 118 -11.39 -0.45 -18.98
C PHE A 118 -12.72 -0.28 -19.71
N ALA A 119 -13.83 -0.72 -19.13
CA ALA A 119 -15.15 -0.53 -19.72
C ALA A 119 -15.51 0.97 -19.83
N LEU A 120 -15.32 1.76 -18.77
CA LEU A 120 -15.61 3.18 -18.78
C LEU A 120 -14.64 3.94 -19.72
N TYR A 121 -13.35 3.62 -19.67
CA TYR A 121 -12.38 4.18 -20.61
C TYR A 121 -12.77 3.91 -22.05
N HIS A 122 -13.22 2.69 -22.35
CA HIS A 122 -13.67 2.31 -23.69
C HIS A 122 -14.91 3.10 -24.11
N VAL A 123 -15.90 3.24 -23.23
CA VAL A 123 -17.08 4.07 -23.50
C VAL A 123 -16.69 5.52 -23.82
N LEU A 124 -15.93 6.18 -22.93
CA LEU A 124 -15.56 7.58 -23.10
C LEU A 124 -14.62 7.82 -24.28
N SER A 125 -13.71 6.87 -24.55
CA SER A 125 -12.82 6.94 -25.71
C SER A 125 -13.54 6.70 -27.03
N SER A 126 -14.59 5.84 -27.04
CA SER A 126 -15.45 5.63 -28.20
C SER A 126 -16.27 6.89 -28.52
N ILE A 127 -16.87 7.52 -27.51
CA ILE A 127 -17.56 8.80 -27.65
C ILE A 127 -16.60 9.86 -28.24
N ALA A 128 -15.40 9.98 -27.70
CA ALA A 128 -14.40 10.93 -28.17
C ALA A 128 -14.03 10.68 -29.66
N SER A 129 -13.96 9.41 -30.05
CA SER A 129 -13.67 8.98 -31.43
C SER A 129 -14.88 8.99 -32.37
N GLY A 130 -16.06 9.42 -31.90
CA GLY A 130 -17.26 9.46 -32.72
C GLY A 130 -17.84 8.09 -33.05
N LYS A 131 -17.61 7.08 -32.18
CA LYS A 131 -18.10 5.72 -32.36
C LYS A 131 -19.24 5.42 -31.39
N GLU A 132 -20.32 4.89 -31.89
CA GLU A 132 -21.43 4.39 -31.06
C GLU A 132 -20.95 3.26 -30.15
N ILE A 133 -21.49 3.21 -28.94
CA ILE A 133 -21.06 2.26 -27.91
C ILE A 133 -22.16 1.92 -26.93
N GLY A 134 -22.45 0.64 -26.76
CA GLY A 134 -23.48 0.15 -25.84
C GLY A 134 -24.87 0.67 -26.21
N VAL A 135 -25.44 1.54 -25.39
CA VAL A 135 -26.75 2.20 -25.61
C VAL A 135 -26.59 3.67 -26.04
N ILE A 136 -25.39 4.14 -26.32
CA ILE A 136 -25.12 5.50 -26.80
C ILE A 136 -25.09 5.43 -28.34
N ASP A 137 -26.22 5.79 -28.93
CA ASP A 137 -26.50 5.85 -30.34
C ASP A 137 -26.21 7.24 -30.96
N GLY A 138 -26.51 7.42 -32.24
CA GLY A 138 -26.23 8.63 -32.98
C GLY A 138 -26.62 9.96 -32.31
N PRO A 139 -27.88 10.15 -31.87
CA PRO A 139 -28.29 11.39 -31.19
C PRO A 139 -27.55 11.60 -29.86
N LEU A 140 -27.48 10.56 -29.03
CA LEU A 140 -26.76 10.64 -27.73
C LEU A 140 -25.27 10.82 -27.93
N LEU A 141 -24.69 10.20 -28.94
CA LEU A 141 -23.27 10.37 -29.28
C LEU A 141 -22.96 11.80 -29.70
N ALA A 142 -23.81 12.40 -30.54
CA ALA A 142 -23.68 13.80 -30.98
C ALA A 142 -23.75 14.74 -29.77
N SER A 143 -24.76 14.57 -28.91
CA SER A 143 -24.93 15.32 -27.68
C SER A 143 -23.71 15.20 -26.75
N ALA A 144 -23.20 13.98 -26.53
CA ALA A 144 -22.04 13.75 -25.67
C ALA A 144 -20.75 14.38 -26.19
N ARG A 145 -20.57 14.41 -27.52
CA ARG A 145 -19.39 15.00 -28.15
C ARG A 145 -19.39 16.53 -28.10
N GLN A 146 -20.55 17.14 -28.24
CA GLN A 146 -20.73 18.60 -28.19
C GLN A 146 -20.82 19.14 -26.76
N ALA A 147 -20.95 18.26 -25.75
CA ALA A 147 -21.02 18.66 -24.35
C ALA A 147 -19.73 19.30 -23.86
N HIS A 148 -19.77 20.56 -23.41
CA HIS A 148 -18.61 21.34 -22.98
C HIS A 148 -18.55 21.52 -21.46
N ILE A 149 -17.39 21.28 -20.86
CA ILE A 149 -17.08 21.62 -19.48
C ILE A 149 -16.04 22.75 -19.50
N PHE A 150 -16.39 23.90 -18.94
CA PHE A 150 -15.56 25.10 -18.94
C PHE A 150 -15.06 25.51 -20.34
N GLY A 151 -15.85 25.28 -21.38
CA GLY A 151 -15.52 25.58 -22.77
C GLY A 151 -14.63 24.55 -23.48
N ALA A 152 -14.38 23.39 -22.85
CA ALA A 152 -13.72 22.26 -23.46
C ALA A 152 -14.69 21.10 -23.69
N PRO A 153 -14.86 20.58 -24.93
CA PRO A 153 -15.67 19.41 -25.21
C PRO A 153 -15.19 18.18 -24.44
N LEU A 154 -16.12 17.37 -23.96
CA LEU A 154 -15.77 16.11 -23.25
C LEU A 154 -14.99 15.13 -24.15
N ALA A 155 -15.15 15.23 -25.46
CA ALA A 155 -14.48 14.42 -26.45
C ALA A 155 -13.05 14.88 -26.77
N SER A 156 -12.71 16.16 -26.48
CA SER A 156 -11.41 16.75 -26.86
C SER A 156 -10.27 16.31 -25.94
N LYS A 157 -9.04 16.35 -26.49
CA LYS A 157 -7.77 16.04 -25.81
C LYS A 157 -6.84 17.25 -25.88
N PHE A 158 -5.85 17.27 -25.00
CA PHE A 158 -4.80 18.30 -25.02
C PHE A 158 -4.03 18.32 -26.35
N THR A 159 -3.85 17.15 -26.95
CA THR A 159 -3.05 16.93 -28.18
C THR A 159 -3.82 17.16 -29.48
N ASP A 160 -5.13 17.43 -29.41
CA ASP A 160 -5.94 17.64 -30.61
C ASP A 160 -5.48 18.90 -31.37
N SER A 161 -5.63 18.85 -32.70
CA SER A 161 -5.34 19.95 -33.59
C SER A 161 -6.42 21.03 -33.52
N ALA A 162 -6.08 22.24 -34.03
CA ALA A 162 -7.04 23.33 -34.08
C ALA A 162 -8.28 22.99 -34.91
N ALA A 163 -8.11 22.22 -36.01
CA ALA A 163 -9.23 21.77 -36.84
C ALA A 163 -10.16 20.77 -36.15
N GLU A 164 -9.61 19.83 -35.40
CA GLU A 164 -10.39 18.85 -34.62
C GLU A 164 -11.20 19.53 -33.53
N VAL A 165 -10.59 20.49 -32.81
CA VAL A 165 -11.25 21.26 -31.76
C VAL A 165 -12.31 22.18 -32.31
N ALA A 166 -12.06 22.83 -33.45
CA ALA A 166 -13.05 23.70 -34.14
C ALA A 166 -14.25 22.90 -34.63
N ALA A 167 -14.07 21.64 -35.06
CA ALA A 167 -15.15 20.75 -35.43
C ALA A 167 -16.09 20.36 -34.24
N LEU A 168 -15.68 20.64 -33.01
CA LEU A 168 -16.46 20.48 -31.79
C LEU A 168 -16.92 21.82 -31.19
N ASP A 169 -16.98 22.88 -31.98
CA ASP A 169 -17.38 24.23 -31.60
C ASP A 169 -16.62 24.79 -30.38
N ALA A 170 -15.32 24.53 -30.30
CA ALA A 170 -14.47 24.96 -29.19
C ALA A 170 -13.18 25.68 -29.66
N SER A 171 -12.58 26.46 -28.76
CA SER A 171 -11.27 27.04 -28.99
C SER A 171 -10.15 26.12 -28.49
N LEU A 172 -9.07 26.03 -29.28
CA LEU A 172 -7.88 25.24 -28.92
C LEU A 172 -7.28 25.71 -27.57
N THR A 173 -7.30 27.04 -27.34
CA THR A 173 -6.81 27.62 -26.09
C THR A 173 -7.62 27.15 -24.88
N SER A 174 -8.95 27.17 -24.97
CA SER A 174 -9.82 26.68 -23.89
C SER A 174 -9.57 25.20 -23.58
N VAL A 175 -9.50 24.37 -24.63
CA VAL A 175 -9.21 22.93 -24.48
C VAL A 175 -7.86 22.70 -23.78
N ARG A 176 -6.81 23.37 -24.22
CA ARG A 176 -5.46 23.24 -23.63
C ARG A 176 -5.41 23.72 -22.19
N ILE A 177 -6.06 24.84 -21.86
CA ILE A 177 -6.10 25.36 -20.49
C ILE A 177 -6.87 24.37 -19.58
N VAL A 178 -8.08 23.97 -19.98
CA VAL A 178 -8.92 23.08 -19.17
C VAL A 178 -8.24 21.73 -18.96
N THR A 179 -7.74 21.11 -20.02
CA THR A 179 -7.05 19.81 -19.91
C THR A 179 -5.77 19.91 -19.09
N ALA A 180 -4.95 20.96 -19.26
CA ALA A 180 -3.74 21.19 -18.47
C ALA A 180 -4.07 21.35 -16.98
N VAL A 181 -5.07 22.17 -16.63
CA VAL A 181 -5.53 22.35 -15.25
C VAL A 181 -6.01 21.02 -14.67
N MET A 182 -6.82 20.26 -15.41
CA MET A 182 -7.30 18.95 -14.94
C MET A 182 -6.17 17.94 -14.74
N ILE A 183 -5.18 17.89 -15.63
CA ILE A 183 -4.00 17.02 -15.52
C ILE A 183 -3.18 17.40 -14.28
N VAL A 184 -2.96 18.70 -14.05
CA VAL A 184 -2.25 19.19 -12.84
C VAL A 184 -3.02 18.83 -11.58
N MET A 185 -4.33 19.07 -11.54
CA MET A 185 -5.18 18.71 -10.39
C MET A 185 -5.18 17.19 -10.13
N MET A 186 -5.25 16.38 -11.19
CA MET A 186 -5.19 14.93 -11.11
C MET A 186 -3.85 14.45 -10.52
N SER A 187 -2.73 14.95 -11.06
CA SER A 187 -1.38 14.61 -10.61
C SER A 187 -1.12 15.06 -9.17
N ALA A 188 -1.55 16.28 -8.83
CA ALA A 188 -1.43 16.84 -7.49
C ALA A 188 -2.27 16.05 -6.47
N SER A 189 -3.52 15.74 -6.79
CA SER A 189 -4.40 14.94 -5.91
C SER A 189 -3.87 13.52 -5.70
N GLN A 190 -3.33 12.90 -6.74
CA GLN A 190 -2.70 11.58 -6.65
C GLN A 190 -1.46 11.62 -5.74
N PHE A 191 -0.57 12.59 -5.94
CA PHE A 191 0.62 12.80 -5.10
C PHE A 191 0.23 13.03 -3.63
N PHE A 192 -0.73 13.93 -3.39
CA PHE A 192 -1.20 14.24 -2.04
C PHE A 192 -1.81 13.03 -1.33
N THR A 193 -2.60 12.24 -2.04
CA THR A 193 -3.21 11.01 -1.53
C THR A 193 -2.14 9.98 -1.12
N GLN A 194 -1.16 9.74 -1.98
CA GLN A 194 -0.05 8.83 -1.69
C GLN A 194 0.83 9.33 -0.54
N ARG A 195 1.12 10.64 -0.52
CA ARG A 195 1.87 11.25 0.58
C ARG A 195 1.14 11.12 1.93
N GLN A 196 -0.17 11.33 1.96
CA GLN A 196 -0.95 11.15 3.19
C GLN A 196 -0.89 9.71 3.69
N LEU A 197 -1.03 8.74 2.79
CA LEU A 197 -0.95 7.33 3.14
C LEU A 197 0.41 7.00 3.76
N MET A 198 1.50 7.41 3.10
CA MET A 198 2.86 7.15 3.59
C MET A 198 3.19 7.88 4.89
N MET A 199 2.89 9.17 4.98
CA MET A 199 3.32 9.98 6.13
C MET A 199 2.47 9.77 7.38
N LYS A 200 1.19 9.45 7.22
CA LYS A 200 0.25 9.33 8.35
C LYS A 200 -0.04 7.89 8.75
N ASN A 201 -0.08 6.97 7.79
CA ASN A 201 -0.60 5.62 8.04
C ASN A 201 0.44 4.50 7.92
N VAL A 202 1.71 4.82 7.75
CA VAL A 202 2.82 3.86 7.75
C VAL A 202 3.69 4.08 8.97
N ASP A 203 4.20 3.01 9.57
CA ASP A 203 5.21 3.08 10.62
C ASP A 203 6.57 3.38 9.99
N LEU A 204 7.02 4.62 10.15
CA LEU A 204 8.28 5.11 9.56
C LEU A 204 9.54 4.63 10.31
N SER A 205 9.37 4.01 11.49
CA SER A 205 10.50 3.45 12.26
C SER A 205 11.09 2.21 11.61
N VAL A 206 10.27 1.50 10.80
CA VAL A 206 10.65 0.27 10.12
C VAL A 206 10.97 0.55 8.66
N LYS A 207 12.26 0.69 8.32
CA LYS A 207 12.71 0.84 6.93
C LYS A 207 12.76 -0.51 6.25
N THR A 208 11.85 -0.74 5.28
CA THR A 208 11.81 -1.96 4.46
C THR A 208 11.99 -1.61 2.98
N PRO A 209 12.49 -2.55 2.14
CA PRO A 209 12.53 -2.36 0.68
C PRO A 209 11.16 -2.02 0.08
N TYR A 210 10.09 -2.61 0.62
CA TYR A 210 8.71 -2.30 0.24
C TYR A 210 8.37 -0.82 0.45
N MET A 211 8.79 -0.22 1.57
CA MET A 211 8.57 1.21 1.83
C MET A 211 9.35 2.10 0.86
N GLN A 212 10.59 1.69 0.50
CA GLN A 212 11.38 2.43 -0.50
C GLN A 212 10.71 2.38 -1.87
N GLN A 213 10.22 1.21 -2.29
CA GLN A 213 9.47 1.05 -3.53
C GLN A 213 8.19 1.90 -3.53
N GLN A 214 7.42 1.89 -2.44
CA GLN A 214 6.20 2.69 -2.31
C GLN A 214 6.51 4.20 -2.34
N LYS A 215 7.62 4.64 -1.74
CA LYS A 215 8.10 6.01 -1.82
C LYS A 215 8.50 6.40 -3.24
N MET A 216 9.18 5.53 -3.96
CA MET A 216 9.52 5.74 -5.37
C MET A 216 8.27 5.89 -6.24
N LEU A 217 7.28 5.00 -6.07
CA LEU A 217 6.02 5.06 -6.80
C LEU A 217 5.24 6.36 -6.50
N MET A 218 5.33 6.90 -5.28
CA MET A 218 4.71 8.18 -4.91
C MET A 218 5.19 9.35 -5.80
N TYR A 219 6.45 9.35 -6.19
CA TYR A 219 6.99 10.41 -7.06
C TYR A 219 6.84 10.11 -8.56
N ILE A 220 6.96 8.83 -8.95
CA ILE A 220 6.92 8.43 -10.36
C ILE A 220 5.49 8.46 -10.91
N PHE A 221 4.50 7.96 -10.19
CA PHE A 221 3.12 7.89 -10.69
C PHE A 221 2.53 9.23 -11.12
N PRO A 222 2.62 10.32 -10.35
CA PRO A 222 2.09 11.60 -10.80
C PRO A 222 2.69 12.08 -12.12
N VAL A 223 3.98 11.82 -12.35
CA VAL A 223 4.67 12.19 -13.59
C VAL A 223 4.18 11.32 -14.75
N ILE A 224 4.07 9.99 -14.56
CA ILE A 224 3.51 9.08 -15.58
C ILE A 224 2.10 9.52 -15.97
N PHE A 225 1.25 9.81 -14.98
CA PHE A 225 -0.13 10.23 -15.24
C PHE A 225 -0.22 11.62 -15.87
N ALA A 226 0.71 12.53 -15.57
CA ALA A 226 0.78 13.81 -16.26
C ALA A 226 1.12 13.62 -17.75
N VAL A 227 2.11 12.78 -18.07
CA VAL A 227 2.50 12.49 -19.46
C VAL A 227 1.40 11.72 -20.21
N MET A 228 0.76 10.73 -19.55
CA MET A 228 -0.34 10.00 -20.18
C MET A 228 -1.60 10.86 -20.35
N GLY A 229 -1.84 11.78 -19.40
CA GLY A 229 -3.05 12.60 -19.33
C GLY A 229 -3.25 13.50 -20.55
N VAL A 230 -2.18 13.91 -21.23
CA VAL A 230 -2.29 14.75 -22.44
C VAL A 230 -3.01 14.05 -23.60
N ASN A 231 -3.03 12.71 -23.58
CA ASN A 231 -3.69 11.90 -24.59
C ASN A 231 -5.11 11.46 -24.20
N PHE A 232 -5.58 11.83 -23.00
CA PHE A 232 -6.91 11.44 -22.54
C PHE A 232 -7.95 12.50 -22.87
N PRO A 233 -9.14 12.07 -23.36
CA PRO A 233 -10.28 12.96 -23.51
C PRO A 233 -10.68 13.61 -22.18
N VAL A 234 -11.24 14.84 -22.23
CA VAL A 234 -11.74 15.56 -21.04
C VAL A 234 -12.67 14.68 -20.20
N GLY A 235 -13.57 13.91 -20.82
CA GLY A 235 -14.46 12.99 -20.11
C GLY A 235 -13.70 11.95 -19.27
N VAL A 236 -12.57 11.42 -19.76
CA VAL A 236 -11.71 10.50 -19.00
C VAL A 236 -11.01 11.23 -17.85
N LEU A 237 -10.59 12.48 -18.07
CA LEU A 237 -9.99 13.29 -16.99
C LEU A 237 -11.01 13.60 -15.88
N VAL A 238 -12.27 13.88 -16.22
CA VAL A 238 -13.39 14.03 -15.24
C VAL A 238 -13.55 12.76 -14.41
N TYR A 239 -13.62 11.61 -15.07
CA TYR A 239 -13.69 10.31 -14.39
C TYR A 239 -12.51 10.13 -13.42
N TRP A 240 -11.30 10.39 -13.87
CA TRP A 240 -10.09 10.17 -13.06
C TRP A 240 -9.99 11.13 -11.88
N LEU A 241 -10.28 12.39 -12.11
CA LEU A 241 -10.31 13.40 -11.04
C LEU A 241 -11.35 13.03 -9.97
N THR A 242 -12.55 12.62 -10.37
CA THR A 242 -13.62 12.14 -9.46
C THR A 242 -13.13 10.94 -8.65
N THR A 243 -12.49 9.99 -9.31
CA THR A 243 -11.88 8.81 -8.67
C THR A 243 -10.83 9.20 -7.62
N ASN A 244 -9.98 10.18 -7.91
CA ASN A 244 -8.95 10.65 -6.98
C ASN A 244 -9.56 11.36 -5.77
N VAL A 245 -10.55 12.23 -5.99
CA VAL A 245 -11.27 12.93 -4.91
C VAL A 245 -11.96 11.94 -3.99
N TRP A 246 -12.68 10.94 -4.55
CA TRP A 246 -13.29 9.88 -3.77
C TRP A 246 -12.25 9.10 -2.96
N THR A 247 -11.16 8.67 -3.61
CA THR A 247 -10.09 7.90 -2.97
C THR A 247 -9.44 8.68 -1.83
N MET A 248 -9.20 9.97 -2.02
CA MET A 248 -8.66 10.86 -0.99
C MET A 248 -9.61 10.93 0.22
N GLY A 249 -10.90 11.16 0.00
CA GLY A 249 -11.92 11.19 1.06
C GLY A 249 -12.01 9.83 1.80
N GLN A 250 -12.07 8.74 1.05
CA GLN A 250 -12.11 7.38 1.60
C GLN A 250 -10.87 7.07 2.44
N GLN A 251 -9.67 7.42 1.97
CA GLN A 251 -8.44 7.21 2.74
C GLN A 251 -8.39 8.06 4.01
N MET A 252 -8.81 9.33 3.94
CA MET A 252 -8.90 10.18 5.14
C MET A 252 -9.84 9.58 6.18
N TYR A 253 -11.01 9.09 5.76
CA TYR A 253 -11.95 8.42 6.65
C TYR A 253 -11.34 7.17 7.28
N VAL A 254 -10.71 6.30 6.48
CA VAL A 254 -10.12 5.06 6.93
C VAL A 254 -8.94 5.29 7.89
N ILE A 255 -8.03 6.20 7.56
CA ILE A 255 -6.87 6.55 8.40
C ILE A 255 -7.36 7.06 9.77
N ASN A 256 -8.40 7.90 9.79
CA ASN A 256 -8.95 8.44 11.03
C ASN A 256 -9.68 7.39 11.88
N GLN A 257 -10.34 6.45 11.25
CA GLN A 257 -11.12 5.42 11.94
C GLN A 257 -10.30 4.18 12.27
N ASN A 258 -9.44 3.73 11.37
CA ASN A 258 -8.66 2.49 11.44
C ASN A 258 -7.18 2.76 11.21
N PRO A 259 -6.48 3.49 12.10
CA PRO A 259 -5.07 3.78 11.90
C PRO A 259 -4.22 2.50 11.98
N THR A 260 -3.13 2.46 11.22
CA THR A 260 -2.15 1.37 11.26
C THR A 260 -1.39 1.40 12.58
N PRO A 261 -1.16 0.26 13.23
CA PRO A 261 -0.32 0.17 14.42
C PRO A 261 1.08 0.77 14.21
N GLY A 262 1.58 1.55 15.17
CA GLY A 262 2.89 2.21 15.10
C GLY A 262 2.91 3.52 14.31
N SER A 263 1.84 3.84 13.55
CA SER A 263 1.77 5.04 12.71
C SER A 263 1.46 6.31 13.51
N LYS A 264 1.76 7.49 12.91
CA LYS A 264 1.34 8.80 13.45
C LYS A 264 -0.19 8.92 13.57
N ALA A 265 -0.94 8.28 12.67
CA ALA A 265 -2.40 8.26 12.74
C ALA A 265 -2.89 7.49 13.96
N GLN A 266 -2.22 6.38 14.36
CA GLN A 266 -2.54 5.67 15.60
C GLN A 266 -2.27 6.55 16.82
N ASP A 267 -1.13 7.22 16.87
CA ASP A 267 -0.81 8.14 17.96
C ASP A 267 -1.89 9.22 18.12
N SER A 268 -2.23 9.91 17.04
CA SER A 268 -3.30 10.93 17.04
C SER A 268 -4.68 10.36 17.43
N TYR A 269 -4.98 9.12 17.04
CA TYR A 269 -6.22 8.44 17.41
C TYR A 269 -6.26 8.14 18.91
N LEU A 270 -5.16 7.59 19.45
CA LEU A 270 -5.06 7.23 20.87
C LEU A 270 -5.05 8.46 21.77
N GLN A 271 -4.43 9.58 21.34
CA GLN A 271 -4.49 10.85 22.05
C GLN A 271 -5.93 11.40 22.10
N ARG A 272 -6.68 11.35 20.99
CA ARG A 272 -8.11 11.72 20.98
C ARG A 272 -8.96 10.80 21.86
N LEU A 273 -8.63 9.51 21.88
CA LEU A 273 -9.30 8.54 22.75
C LEU A 273 -9.01 8.83 24.22
N LEU A 274 -7.75 9.09 24.57
CA LEU A 274 -7.34 9.48 25.92
C LEU A 274 -8.08 10.75 26.39
N LYS A 275 -8.08 11.80 25.55
CA LYS A 275 -8.83 13.03 25.84
C LYS A 275 -10.32 12.77 26.07
N SER A 276 -10.93 11.91 25.25
CA SER A 276 -12.35 11.53 25.42
C SER A 276 -12.59 10.77 26.72
N ILE A 277 -11.67 9.89 27.14
CA ILE A 277 -11.76 9.14 28.39
C ILE A 277 -11.62 10.09 29.59
N THR A 278 -10.65 11.00 29.56
CA THR A 278 -10.46 11.97 30.66
C THR A 278 -11.62 12.93 30.80
N GLN A 279 -12.32 13.27 29.71
CA GLN A 279 -13.48 14.16 29.76
C GLN A 279 -14.78 13.46 30.21
N HIS A 280 -14.95 12.18 29.92
CA HIS A 280 -16.20 11.46 30.17
C HIS A 280 -16.05 10.32 31.18
N GLU A 281 -14.85 10.10 31.68
CA GLU A 281 -14.49 9.06 32.65
C GLU A 281 -14.82 7.61 32.18
N GLU A 282 -15.19 7.44 30.92
CA GLU A 282 -15.56 6.16 30.32
C GLU A 282 -15.09 6.00 28.85
N VAL A 283 -14.97 4.76 28.40
CA VAL A 283 -14.77 4.47 26.98
C VAL A 283 -16.11 4.37 26.27
N ARG A 284 -16.50 5.44 25.57
CA ARG A 284 -17.76 5.49 24.83
C ARG A 284 -17.67 4.76 23.49
N GLY A 285 -18.67 3.91 23.23
CA GLY A 285 -18.85 3.20 21.96
C GLY A 285 -18.13 1.85 21.89
N ARG A 286 -18.86 0.85 21.36
CA ARG A 286 -18.42 -0.54 21.26
C ARG A 286 -17.05 -0.71 20.61
N ARG A 287 -16.81 0.05 19.55
CA ARG A 287 -15.54 -0.01 18.80
C ARG A 287 -14.34 0.47 19.62
N ARG A 288 -14.47 1.58 20.35
CA ARG A 288 -13.39 2.11 21.21
C ARG A 288 -13.08 1.14 22.34
N LYS A 289 -14.11 0.53 22.97
CA LYS A 289 -13.94 -0.55 23.95
C LYS A 289 -13.16 -1.72 23.36
N THR A 290 -13.50 -2.18 22.14
CA THR A 290 -12.76 -3.25 21.46
C THR A 290 -11.29 -2.88 21.22
N ILE A 291 -10.99 -1.64 20.85
CA ILE A 291 -9.60 -1.19 20.65
C ILE A 291 -8.84 -1.23 21.97
N VAL A 292 -9.40 -0.69 23.05
CA VAL A 292 -8.78 -0.72 24.38
C VAL A 292 -8.57 -2.17 24.83
N LYS A 293 -9.57 -3.04 24.68
CA LYS A 293 -9.47 -4.48 24.97
C LYS A 293 -8.32 -5.14 24.22
N VAL A 294 -8.19 -4.90 22.91
CA VAL A 294 -7.09 -5.47 22.10
C VAL A 294 -5.73 -4.95 22.55
N ILE A 295 -5.62 -3.68 22.91
CA ILE A 295 -4.36 -3.11 23.40
C ILE A 295 -4.02 -3.67 24.81
N VAL A 296 -5.02 -3.85 25.68
CA VAL A 296 -4.82 -4.50 27.01
C VAL A 296 -4.28 -5.90 26.83
N ALA A 297 -4.89 -6.70 25.94
CA ALA A 297 -4.53 -8.10 25.69
C ALA A 297 -3.10 -8.29 25.14
N LYS A 298 -2.50 -7.25 24.50
CA LYS A 298 -1.12 -7.30 24.01
C LYS A 298 -0.05 -7.33 25.11
N GLY A 299 -0.36 -6.89 26.31
CA GLY A 299 0.60 -6.90 27.43
C GLY A 299 1.93 -6.20 27.08
N SER A 300 3.04 -6.96 27.10
CA SER A 300 4.40 -6.49 26.75
C SER A 300 4.57 -6.14 25.26
N ASP A 301 3.76 -6.71 24.38
CA ASP A 301 3.87 -6.54 22.92
C ASP A 301 3.25 -5.25 22.39
N ARG A 302 2.91 -4.33 23.28
CA ARG A 302 2.42 -2.99 22.92
C ARG A 302 3.49 -2.20 22.18
N ASN A 303 3.08 -1.56 21.08
CA ASN A 303 3.95 -0.60 20.39
C ASN A 303 4.11 0.70 21.21
N GLU A 304 5.02 1.57 20.76
CA GLU A 304 5.35 2.83 21.45
C GLU A 304 4.11 3.72 21.67
N ASN A 305 3.24 3.87 20.67
CA ASN A 305 2.02 4.69 20.78
C ASN A 305 1.04 4.12 21.82
N GLU A 306 0.91 2.78 21.85
CA GLU A 306 0.07 2.07 22.81
C GLU A 306 0.63 2.19 24.25
N ARG A 307 1.97 2.13 24.40
CA ARG A 307 2.63 2.37 25.69
C ARG A 307 2.40 3.79 26.19
N ARG A 308 2.55 4.80 25.32
CA ARG A 308 2.26 6.20 25.65
C ARG A 308 0.80 6.42 26.05
N PHE A 309 -0.12 5.78 25.34
CA PHE A 309 -1.55 5.83 25.69
C PHE A 309 -1.81 5.28 27.09
N PHE A 310 -1.24 4.12 27.44
CA PHE A 310 -1.38 3.55 28.78
C PHE A 310 -0.73 4.42 29.86
N ALA A 311 0.46 4.93 29.61
CA ALA A 311 1.10 5.88 30.53
C ALA A 311 0.24 7.15 30.74
N GLY A 312 -0.42 7.63 29.67
CA GLY A 312 -1.36 8.73 29.73
C GLY A 312 -2.61 8.42 30.55
N LEU A 313 -3.17 7.21 30.42
CA LEU A 313 -4.30 6.74 31.23
C LEU A 313 -3.94 6.69 32.71
N THR A 314 -2.83 6.06 33.06
CA THR A 314 -2.35 5.98 34.45
C THR A 314 -2.07 7.35 35.04
N LYS A 315 -1.43 8.26 34.26
CA LYS A 315 -1.20 9.65 34.69
C LYS A 315 -2.50 10.41 34.93
N ALA A 316 -3.56 10.10 34.19
CA ALA A 316 -4.88 10.70 34.33
C ALA A 316 -5.74 10.03 35.44
N GLY A 317 -5.20 9.07 36.19
CA GLY A 317 -5.91 8.37 37.27
C GLY A 317 -6.86 7.27 36.77
N PHE A 318 -6.65 6.70 35.57
CA PHE A 318 -7.49 5.64 35.02
C PHE A 318 -6.70 4.36 34.81
N ALA A 319 -7.37 3.21 35.03
CA ALA A 319 -6.88 1.89 34.69
C ALA A 319 -7.79 1.21 33.67
N ALA A 320 -7.19 0.63 32.62
CA ALA A 320 -7.92 -0.08 31.60
C ALA A 320 -8.13 -1.55 32.00
N GLN A 321 -9.36 -2.04 31.85
CA GLN A 321 -9.80 -3.38 32.18
C GLN A 321 -9.67 -4.33 30.96
N ALA A 322 -9.69 -5.65 31.24
CA ALA A 322 -9.60 -6.68 30.20
C ALA A 322 -10.79 -6.70 29.22
N ASP A 323 -11.93 -6.16 29.62
CA ASP A 323 -13.12 -6.01 28.78
C ASP A 323 -13.08 -4.77 27.87
N GLY A 324 -12.08 -3.88 28.08
CA GLY A 324 -11.89 -2.63 27.33
C GLY A 324 -12.60 -1.44 27.95
N THR A 325 -13.11 -1.55 29.16
CA THR A 325 -13.57 -0.43 29.98
C THR A 325 -12.41 0.22 30.72
N VAL A 326 -12.64 1.38 31.32
CA VAL A 326 -11.68 2.07 32.20
C VAL A 326 -12.37 2.38 33.52
N ILE A 327 -11.61 2.28 34.61
CA ILE A 327 -12.04 2.65 35.95
C ILE A 327 -11.08 3.69 36.53
N LYS A 328 -11.55 4.52 37.45
CA LYS A 328 -10.67 5.42 38.20
C LYS A 328 -9.72 4.64 39.11
N SER A 329 -8.48 5.05 39.21
CA SER A 329 -7.45 4.35 39.99
C SER A 329 -7.81 4.31 41.49
N ASP A 330 -8.53 5.31 41.98
CA ASP A 330 -8.99 5.40 43.39
C ASP A 330 -9.99 4.27 43.72
N THR A 331 -10.76 3.78 42.74
CA THR A 331 -11.70 2.67 42.94
C THR A 331 -10.98 1.33 43.10
N ILE A 332 -9.76 1.19 42.55
CA ILE A 332 -8.96 -0.06 42.68
C ILE A 332 -8.42 -0.21 44.10
N VAL A 333 -8.19 0.90 44.83
CA VAL A 333 -7.71 0.88 46.19
C VAL A 333 -8.83 0.49 47.14
N ALA A 334 -10.08 0.89 46.87
CA ALA A 334 -11.24 0.56 47.69
C ALA A 334 -11.65 -0.94 47.60
N ASP A 335 -11.52 -1.56 46.41
CA ASP A 335 -11.82 -3.00 46.22
C ASP A 335 -10.68 -3.92 46.69
N ALA A 336 -9.47 -3.40 46.90
CA ALA A 336 -8.29 -4.15 47.35
C ALA A 336 -8.14 -4.21 48.87
N GLU A 337 -8.93 -3.46 49.67
CA GLU A 337 -8.88 -3.49 51.14
C GLU A 337 -9.52 -4.75 51.79
N GLY A 338 -10.03 -5.70 50.99
CA GLY A 338 -10.56 -6.98 51.44
C GLY A 338 -9.54 -8.13 51.55
N GLY A 339 -8.25 -7.96 51.28
CA GLY A 339 -7.21 -8.99 51.37
C GLY A 339 -5.88 -8.46 51.87
N PRO A 340 -5.08 -9.24 52.67
CA PRO A 340 -3.82 -8.75 53.17
C PRO A 340 -2.86 -8.37 52.05
N ALA A 341 -2.56 -7.09 51.93
CA ALA A 341 -1.62 -6.54 50.98
C ALA A 341 -0.24 -7.18 51.14
N ALA A 342 0.13 -8.03 50.15
CA ALA A 342 1.53 -8.44 50.00
C ALA A 342 2.38 -7.20 49.76
N LYS A 343 3.06 -6.71 50.78
CA LYS A 343 4.05 -5.63 50.72
C LYS A 343 5.08 -6.00 49.63
N ARG A 344 5.06 -5.27 48.54
CA ARG A 344 6.09 -5.33 47.51
C ARG A 344 7.41 -4.95 48.16
N GLN A 345 8.21 -5.96 48.53
CA GLN A 345 9.56 -5.76 49.02
C GLN A 345 10.38 -5.12 47.92
N GLN A 346 10.75 -3.85 48.09
CA GLN A 346 11.84 -3.29 47.30
C GLN A 346 13.07 -4.17 47.49
N PRO A 347 13.80 -4.52 46.42
CA PRO A 347 15.04 -5.25 46.59
C PRO A 347 15.96 -4.44 47.45
N LYS A 348 16.26 -4.96 48.66
CA LYS A 348 17.17 -4.34 49.61
C LYS A 348 18.51 -4.13 48.91
N ARG A 349 18.96 -2.88 48.87
CA ARG A 349 20.27 -2.50 48.37
C ARG A 349 21.31 -3.32 49.12
N GLN A 350 21.99 -4.24 48.42
CA GLN A 350 23.04 -5.09 48.99
C GLN A 350 24.09 -4.20 49.67
N THR A 351 24.40 -4.51 50.91
CA THR A 351 25.42 -3.80 51.67
C THR A 351 26.80 -4.07 51.08
N LYS A 352 27.77 -3.17 51.33
CA LYS A 352 29.13 -3.31 50.80
C LYS A 352 29.80 -4.65 51.20
N ALA A 353 29.44 -5.17 52.41
CA ALA A 353 29.88 -6.51 52.86
C ALA A 353 29.34 -7.67 52.06
N GLN A 354 28.07 -7.61 51.63
CA GLN A 354 27.47 -8.63 50.78
C GLN A 354 28.03 -8.66 49.34
N ARG A 355 28.42 -7.52 48.80
CA ARG A 355 29.12 -7.44 47.52
C ARG A 355 30.53 -7.98 47.61
N GLN A 356 31.23 -7.77 48.71
CA GLN A 356 32.57 -8.32 48.97
C GLN A 356 32.55 -9.84 49.16
N ALA A 357 31.52 -10.36 49.84
CA ALA A 357 31.37 -11.80 50.02
C ALA A 357 31.02 -12.52 48.68
N ALA A 358 30.18 -11.89 47.86
CA ALA A 358 29.86 -12.44 46.51
C ALA A 358 31.09 -12.39 45.57
N ALA A 359 31.92 -11.38 45.63
CA ALA A 359 33.17 -11.28 44.88
C ALA A 359 34.21 -12.31 45.35
N ALA A 360 34.30 -12.58 46.64
CA ALA A 360 35.18 -13.62 47.19
C ALA A 360 34.74 -15.05 46.78
N GLN A 361 33.44 -15.33 46.73
CA GLN A 361 32.90 -16.61 46.23
C GLN A 361 33.16 -16.81 44.74
N HIS A 362 33.06 -15.74 43.93
CA HIS A 362 33.40 -15.80 42.50
C HIS A 362 34.88 -16.00 42.23
N ALA A 363 35.76 -15.49 43.10
CA ALA A 363 37.19 -15.71 43.02
C ALA A 363 37.55 -17.16 43.36
N MET A 364 36.96 -17.74 44.42
CA MET A 364 37.16 -19.15 44.79
C MET A 364 36.63 -20.16 43.76
N ALA A 365 35.57 -19.80 43.05
CA ALA A 365 35.03 -20.67 41.99
C ALA A 365 35.91 -20.66 40.73
N LYS A 366 36.70 -19.61 40.50
CA LYS A 366 37.62 -19.52 39.38
C LYS A 366 38.92 -20.30 39.59
N ASP A 367 39.37 -20.38 40.82
CA ASP A 367 40.57 -21.14 41.20
C ASP A 367 40.31 -22.66 41.24
N THR A 368 39.04 -23.10 41.23
CA THR A 368 38.68 -24.53 41.20
C THR A 368 38.47 -25.07 39.78
N GLU A 369 38.29 -24.21 38.79
CA GLU A 369 38.17 -24.58 37.39
C GLU A 369 39.53 -24.65 36.64
N GLU A 370 40.60 -24.09 37.21
CA GLU A 370 41.95 -24.11 36.61
C GLU A 370 42.82 -25.33 37.01
N ALA A 371 42.26 -26.27 37.83
CA ALA A 371 42.98 -27.43 38.32
C ALA A 371 42.63 -28.78 37.69
N SER A 372 41.93 -28.81 36.58
CA SER A 372 41.58 -30.09 35.90
C SER A 372 41.61 -30.02 34.39
N GLU A 373 42.84 -29.98 33.81
CA GLU A 373 43.09 -30.53 32.47
C GLU A 373 44.51 -31.07 32.38
N PRO A 374 44.70 -32.29 31.88
CA PRO A 374 46.03 -32.91 31.80
C PRO A 374 46.74 -32.57 30.49
N ALA A 375 48.07 -32.49 30.62
CA ALA A 375 49.07 -32.23 29.63
C ALA A 375 49.20 -33.29 28.53
N VAL A 376 49.52 -32.86 27.30
CA VAL A 376 50.38 -33.53 26.31
C VAL A 376 51.02 -32.40 25.45
N GLU A 377 52.33 -32.15 25.66
CA GLU A 377 53.55 -32.39 24.88
C GLU A 377 53.45 -31.95 23.40
N GLU A 378 54.32 -31.21 22.91
CA GLU A 378 55.64 -30.64 22.69
C GLU A 378 55.63 -29.89 21.34
N ALA A 379 56.00 -28.73 21.29
CA ALA A 379 57.23 -27.92 20.96
C ALA A 379 57.79 -28.03 19.50
N PRO A 380 58.66 -27.12 19.01
CA PRO A 380 58.76 -25.66 19.26
C PRO A 380 59.05 -24.80 17.98
N THR A 381 59.36 -23.53 18.23
CA THR A 381 60.17 -22.53 17.47
C THR A 381 59.43 -21.62 16.55
N THR A 382 59.59 -20.31 16.47
CA THR A 382 60.57 -19.31 16.91
C THR A 382 59.94 -17.91 16.75
N SER A 383 60.02 -17.12 17.75
CA SER A 383 60.59 -15.79 17.91
C SER A 383 60.56 -14.77 16.76
N LEU A 384 59.98 -13.59 17.02
CA LEU A 384 60.59 -12.25 17.13
C LEU A 384 59.50 -11.16 17.04
N GLU A 385 59.22 -10.53 18.14
CA GLU A 385 59.51 -9.14 18.55
C GLU A 385 59.35 -8.06 17.44
N LYS A 386 58.48 -7.09 17.64
CA LYS A 386 58.66 -5.80 18.31
C LYS A 386 57.51 -4.83 18.05
N LYS A 387 56.97 -4.25 19.11
CA LYS A 387 56.34 -2.94 19.21
C LYS A 387 57.44 -1.86 19.28
N PRO A 388 57.24 -0.51 19.21
CA PRO A 388 55.99 0.27 19.36
C PRO A 388 55.96 1.60 18.54
N GLN A 389 54.76 2.28 18.67
CA GLN A 389 54.53 3.73 18.80
C GLN A 389 54.86 4.74 17.68
N GLY A 390 53.91 5.64 17.47
CA GLY A 390 54.14 7.07 17.19
C GLY A 390 53.15 7.65 16.17
N SER A 391 52.10 8.24 16.61
CA SER A 391 51.72 9.67 16.61
C SER A 391 51.94 10.52 15.34
N ALA A 392 50.89 11.15 14.93
CA ALA A 392 50.73 12.57 14.50
C ALA A 392 50.74 12.93 13.01
N LYS A 393 49.62 13.48 12.60
CA LYS A 393 49.42 14.83 12.03
C LYS A 393 49.69 15.10 10.54
N ALA A 394 48.62 15.51 9.94
CA ALA A 394 48.41 16.74 9.14
C ALA A 394 48.73 16.78 7.64
N ALA A 395 47.74 17.20 6.94
CA ALA A 395 47.67 18.27 5.93
C ALA A 395 47.87 17.90 4.45
N ALA A 396 46.80 18.22 3.75
CA ALA A 396 46.68 19.18 2.63
C ALA A 396 47.05 18.75 1.19
N GLU A 397 46.06 19.03 0.32
CA GLU A 397 46.22 19.59 -1.06
C GLU A 397 46.90 18.69 -2.09
N GLU A 398 46.38 18.47 -3.27
CA GLU A 398 45.90 19.32 -4.38
C GLU A 398 45.46 18.43 -5.55
N GLU A 399 44.42 18.87 -6.25
CA GLU A 399 44.18 18.47 -7.64
C GLU A 399 45.32 19.00 -8.57
N PRO A 400 45.51 18.45 -9.78
CA PRO A 400 44.91 19.11 -10.90
C PRO A 400 44.49 18.25 -12.11
N LYS A 401 43.49 18.83 -12.81
CA LYS A 401 43.11 18.79 -14.22
C LYS A 401 44.10 18.21 -15.26
N GLY A 402 43.49 17.56 -16.27
CA GLY A 402 44.09 17.35 -17.56
C GLY A 402 43.16 16.72 -18.58
N GLU A 403 42.68 17.56 -19.49
CA GLU A 403 41.96 17.33 -20.74
C GLU A 403 42.74 16.43 -21.73
N ALA A 404 42.06 15.71 -22.62
CA ALA A 404 41.96 15.89 -24.04
C ALA A 404 41.63 14.62 -24.83
N GLN A 405 40.53 14.67 -25.56
CA GLN A 405 40.33 14.43 -27.00
C GLN A 405 41.14 13.32 -27.70
N SER A 406 40.42 12.44 -28.43
CA SER A 406 40.15 12.45 -29.86
C SER A 406 39.64 11.07 -30.33
N GLU A 407 38.52 11.05 -31.02
CA GLU A 407 38.28 10.68 -32.43
C GLU A 407 38.91 9.36 -32.95
N ALA A 408 38.10 8.44 -33.46
CA ALA A 408 37.78 8.18 -34.83
C ALA A 408 37.37 6.72 -35.10
N GLN A 409 36.21 6.58 -35.72
CA GLN A 409 35.88 5.83 -36.93
C GLN A 409 36.21 4.32 -37.11
N GLY A 410 35.15 3.65 -37.55
CA GLY A 410 35.15 2.66 -38.64
C GLY A 410 34.93 1.22 -38.12
N ASP A 411 34.02 0.45 -38.52
CA ASP A 411 33.41 0.03 -39.72
C ASP A 411 32.65 -1.26 -39.48
N LYS A 412 31.50 -1.42 -40.08
CA LYS A 412 30.82 -2.71 -40.32
C LYS A 412 31.56 -3.41 -41.45
N PRO A 413 31.47 -4.77 -41.65
CA PRO A 413 30.23 -5.36 -42.15
C PRO A 413 29.97 -6.86 -41.92
N ALA A 414 28.70 -7.23 -42.27
CA ALA A 414 28.23 -8.41 -43.01
C ALA A 414 28.05 -9.78 -42.37
N ARG A 415 26.80 -10.23 -42.52
CA ARG A 415 26.29 -11.63 -42.58
C ARG A 415 26.92 -12.41 -43.73
N PRO A 416 26.89 -13.79 -43.72
CA PRO A 416 25.87 -14.55 -44.49
C PRO A 416 25.36 -15.80 -43.74
N ARG A 417 24.12 -16.13 -43.90
CA ARG A 417 23.30 -16.97 -44.78
C ARG A 417 23.75 -18.44 -45.00
N ALA A 418 22.78 -19.32 -44.61
CA ALA A 418 22.22 -20.49 -45.33
C ALA A 418 22.99 -21.80 -45.16
N ASN A 419 22.40 -22.96 -44.94
CA ASN A 419 21.41 -23.71 -45.67
C ASN A 419 21.17 -25.08 -45.03
N SER A 420 19.98 -25.55 -44.97
CA SER A 420 19.29 -26.61 -45.65
C SER A 420 19.43 -28.06 -45.15
N GLY A 421 18.27 -28.68 -45.15
CA GLY A 421 18.01 -30.07 -45.45
C GLY A 421 17.66 -30.90 -44.22
N GLY A 422 16.58 -31.56 -44.10
CA GLY A 422 15.69 -32.22 -44.97
C GLY A 422 15.14 -33.45 -44.28
N SER A 423 13.88 -33.66 -44.48
CA SER A 423 13.11 -34.88 -44.73
C SER A 423 12.77 -35.85 -43.58
N ARG A 424 11.44 -35.97 -43.37
CA ARG A 424 10.55 -37.14 -43.64
C ARG A 424 10.72 -38.38 -42.76
N GLN A 425 9.67 -38.80 -42.06
CA GLN A 425 8.62 -39.79 -42.36
C GLN A 425 7.85 -40.11 -41.09
N GLN A 426 6.54 -40.00 -41.05
CA GLN A 426 5.46 -40.97 -41.27
C GLN A 426 5.45 -42.21 -40.37
N GLY A 427 4.29 -42.41 -39.71
CA GLY A 427 3.81 -43.69 -39.21
C GLY A 427 2.83 -43.52 -38.03
N LYS A 428 1.57 -43.35 -38.25
CA LYS A 428 0.40 -44.27 -38.24
C LYS A 428 0.10 -44.93 -36.86
N SER A 429 -1.05 -44.56 -36.37
CA SER A 429 -2.24 -45.38 -36.03
C SER A 429 -2.22 -46.25 -34.78
N GLY A 430 -3.32 -46.13 -34.01
CA GLY A 430 -3.75 -47.10 -33.01
C GLY A 430 -4.91 -46.60 -32.17
N GLN A 431 -6.13 -46.79 -32.70
CA GLN A 431 -7.41 -46.75 -32.00
C GLN A 431 -7.51 -47.86 -30.95
N ARG A 432 -8.24 -47.61 -29.84
CA ARG A 432 -9.33 -48.41 -29.27
C ARG A 432 -9.85 -47.77 -28.01
N LYS A 433 -11.15 -47.35 -27.99
CA LYS A 433 -12.36 -47.98 -27.40
C LYS A 433 -12.13 -48.37 -25.93
N GLY A 434 -12.82 -47.88 -24.97
CA GLY A 434 -14.25 -47.64 -24.73
C GLY A 434 -14.66 -48.41 -23.49
N GLN A 435 -15.48 -47.84 -22.67
CA GLN A 435 -16.54 -48.41 -21.81
C GLN A 435 -16.61 -47.66 -20.48
N GLN A 436 -17.66 -46.91 -20.32
CA GLN A 436 -18.97 -47.16 -19.66
C GLN A 436 -18.97 -47.03 -18.15
N ARG A 437 -19.79 -46.07 -17.76
CA ARG A 437 -20.42 -45.83 -16.45
C ARG A 437 -21.20 -47.06 -15.94
N PRO A 438 -21.48 -47.15 -14.62
CA PRO A 438 -22.91 -47.05 -14.29
C PRO A 438 -23.26 -46.09 -13.11
N LYS A 439 -24.56 -45.77 -13.14
CA LYS A 439 -25.35 -44.87 -12.30
C LYS A 439 -25.76 -45.54 -10.97
N HIS A 440 -26.00 -44.66 -9.95
CA HIS A 440 -27.03 -44.63 -8.89
C HIS A 440 -27.59 -45.95 -8.28
N PRO A 441 -28.08 -45.94 -7.01
CA PRO A 441 -29.32 -45.21 -6.72
C PRO A 441 -29.45 -44.50 -5.36
N SER A 442 -30.44 -43.66 -5.32
CA SER A 442 -31.09 -43.00 -4.17
C SER A 442 -31.89 -43.96 -3.29
N SER A 443 -32.04 -43.66 -1.99
CA SER A 443 -33.32 -43.64 -1.26
C SER A 443 -33.12 -43.21 0.20
N LYS A 444 -33.81 -42.18 0.59
CA LYS A 444 -34.91 -42.08 1.58
C LYS A 444 -34.64 -42.68 2.96
N LYS A 445 -34.43 -41.87 3.93
CA LYS A 445 -35.44 -41.56 4.98
C LYS A 445 -35.07 -40.25 5.67
#